data_7e2fe56951173718b70fd99845ebc321
#
_entry.id   7e2fe56951173718b70fd99845ebc321
#
_cell.length_a   1.000
_cell.length_b   1.000
_cell.length_c   1.000
_cell.angle_alpha   90.00
_cell.angle_beta   90.00
_cell.angle_gamma   90.00
#
_symmetry.space_group_name_H-M   'P 1'
#
loop_
_entity.id
_entity.type
_entity.pdbx_description
1 polymer ?
#
loop_
_entity_poly.entity_id
_entity_poly.type
_entity_poly.pdbx_seq_one_letter_code
_entity_poly.pdbx_strand_id
1 'polypeptide(L)'
;MIRRTLMLAALALAAQGAMAKDWSTIRFATEGAYPPFNTVDTSGAVQGLDVDVANALCEEMKAKCVWVKQEWDGMIPALLSRKFDAISASMSITEERKKRVDFTDKYYATPLALVARKGSGLLPELDLVKGKRIGVQRGTVADSFATRFWADKGVTVVRYARQEEAYLDLSAGRIDAAWADALVADGGFLKQPAGADYEFAGGLYHGRNADEKGVIGEGVGIALRKQDAELKDKLNKALAAIRANGKYDEIRKKYFEYDIYGE
;
A
#
# COMPACT_ATOMS: atom_id res chain seq x y z
N MET A 1 49.32 29.38 -29.13
CA MET A 1 49.18 27.97 -28.66
C MET A 1 48.38 27.82 -27.36
N ILE A 2 48.23 28.85 -26.54
CA ILE A 2 47.55 28.76 -25.21
C ILE A 2 46.01 28.60 -25.29
N ARG A 3 45.34 29.07 -26.36
CA ARG A 3 43.86 28.97 -26.50
C ARG A 3 43.31 27.57 -26.86
N ARG A 4 44.16 26.71 -27.46
CA ARG A 4 43.74 25.33 -27.84
C ARG A 4 43.85 24.35 -26.69
N THR A 5 44.70 24.60 -25.70
CA THR A 5 44.89 23.75 -24.53
C THR A 5 43.76 23.93 -23.48
N LEU A 6 43.14 25.11 -23.42
CA LEU A 6 42.02 25.39 -22.50
C LEU A 6 40.69 24.74 -22.94
N MET A 7 40.49 24.53 -24.26
CA MET A 7 39.27 23.82 -24.73
C MET A 7 39.28 22.30 -24.49
N LEU A 8 40.45 21.67 -24.44
CA LEU A 8 40.56 20.25 -24.16
C LEU A 8 40.38 19.91 -22.66
N ALA A 9 40.73 20.85 -21.76
CA ALA A 9 40.50 20.67 -20.32
C ALA A 9 39.02 20.83 -19.92
N ALA A 10 38.23 21.63 -20.66
CA ALA A 10 36.80 21.80 -20.40
C ALA A 10 35.94 20.59 -20.83
N LEU A 11 36.39 19.79 -21.82
CA LEU A 11 35.68 18.57 -22.22
C LEU A 11 35.93 17.36 -21.27
N ALA A 12 37.02 17.39 -20.51
CA ALA A 12 37.34 16.29 -19.58
C ALA A 12 36.54 16.36 -18.26
N LEU A 13 35.95 17.51 -17.92
CA LEU A 13 35.12 17.66 -16.72
C LEU A 13 33.64 17.27 -16.94
N ALA A 14 33.18 17.06 -18.17
CA ALA A 14 31.80 16.69 -18.48
C ALA A 14 31.53 15.18 -18.43
N ALA A 15 32.56 14.37 -18.22
CA ALA A 15 32.45 12.91 -18.08
C ALA A 15 32.46 12.47 -16.61
N GLN A 16 31.84 13.22 -15.70
CA GLN A 16 31.35 12.61 -14.46
C GLN A 16 30.15 11.76 -14.82
N GLY A 17 30.45 10.56 -15.30
CA GLY A 17 29.42 9.52 -15.51
C GLY A 17 28.55 9.43 -14.27
N ALA A 18 27.25 9.52 -14.45
CA ALA A 18 26.30 9.21 -13.39
C ALA A 18 26.69 7.83 -12.86
N MET A 19 27.39 7.78 -11.72
CA MET A 19 27.68 6.51 -11.07
C MET A 19 26.33 5.88 -10.79
N ALA A 20 26.07 4.74 -11.40
CA ALA A 20 24.88 3.96 -11.14
C ALA A 20 24.74 3.81 -9.62
N LYS A 21 23.59 4.15 -9.09
CA LYS A 21 23.35 4.06 -7.65
C LYS A 21 23.56 2.61 -7.22
N ASP A 22 24.36 2.40 -6.21
CA ASP A 22 24.55 1.06 -5.63
C ASP A 22 23.27 0.65 -4.90
N TRP A 23 22.63 -0.42 -5.36
CA TRP A 23 21.44 -1.02 -4.76
C TRP A 23 21.75 -2.27 -3.93
N SER A 24 22.97 -2.40 -3.42
CA SER A 24 23.37 -3.48 -2.48
C SER A 24 22.63 -3.39 -1.15
N THR A 25 22.10 -2.22 -0.81
CA THR A 25 21.21 -2.01 0.33
C THR A 25 20.01 -1.17 -0.09
N ILE A 26 18.80 -1.65 0.23
CA ILE A 26 17.54 -0.98 -0.08
C ILE A 26 16.79 -0.72 1.23
N ARG A 27 16.45 0.54 1.49
CA ARG A 27 15.67 0.95 2.65
C ARG A 27 14.20 0.93 2.27
N PHE A 28 13.44 0.00 2.84
CA PHE A 28 11.99 -0.09 2.67
C PHE A 28 11.28 0.59 3.83
N ALA A 29 10.26 1.39 3.52
CA ALA A 29 9.34 1.90 4.53
C ALA A 29 8.08 1.06 4.61
N THR A 30 7.58 0.88 5.84
CA THR A 30 6.30 0.26 6.13
C THR A 30 5.64 0.93 7.34
N GLU A 31 4.32 0.82 7.46
CA GLU A 31 3.58 1.38 8.59
C GLU A 31 3.75 0.52 9.85
N GLY A 32 3.69 -0.80 9.69
CA GLY A 32 3.74 -1.74 10.79
C GLY A 32 2.45 -1.82 11.62
N ALA A 33 1.32 -1.39 11.06
CA ALA A 33 0.00 -1.37 11.70
C ALA A 33 -1.15 -1.83 10.78
N TYR A 34 -0.84 -2.66 9.76
CA TYR A 34 -1.77 -3.07 8.71
C TYR A 34 -1.76 -4.60 8.51
N PRO A 35 -2.27 -5.39 9.47
CA PRO A 35 -2.26 -6.85 9.41
C PRO A 35 -3.17 -7.39 8.28
N PRO A 36 -2.81 -8.52 7.65
CA PRO A 36 -1.63 -9.34 7.84
C PRO A 36 -0.43 -8.91 6.95
N PHE A 37 -0.49 -7.74 6.32
CA PHE A 37 0.48 -7.28 5.33
C PHE A 37 1.75 -6.73 5.97
N ASN A 38 1.60 -5.87 6.97
CA ASN A 38 2.73 -5.32 7.71
C ASN A 38 2.32 -5.01 9.16
N THR A 39 3.03 -5.59 10.10
CA THR A 39 2.85 -5.41 11.54
C THR A 39 4.22 -5.32 12.21
N VAL A 40 4.20 -5.03 13.51
CA VAL A 40 5.39 -5.04 14.36
C VAL A 40 5.21 -6.12 15.42
N ASP A 41 6.19 -6.97 15.59
CA ASP A 41 6.20 -7.96 16.64
C ASP A 41 6.60 -7.37 18.01
N THR A 42 6.61 -8.21 19.03
CA THR A 42 6.95 -7.79 20.40
C THR A 42 8.40 -7.33 20.56
N SER A 43 9.30 -7.68 19.64
CA SER A 43 10.70 -7.22 19.61
C SER A 43 10.86 -5.86 18.89
N GLY A 44 9.80 -5.37 18.21
CA GLY A 44 9.83 -4.18 17.39
C GLY A 44 10.22 -4.46 15.93
N ALA A 45 10.42 -5.72 15.55
CA ALA A 45 10.71 -6.10 14.17
C ALA A 45 9.45 -6.08 13.32
N VAL A 46 9.58 -5.60 12.06
CA VAL A 46 8.48 -5.63 11.11
C VAL A 46 8.29 -7.02 10.53
N GLN A 47 7.05 -7.42 10.31
CA GLN A 47 6.65 -8.72 9.76
C GLN A 47 5.36 -8.58 8.95
N GLY A 48 5.03 -9.59 8.15
CA GLY A 48 3.82 -9.63 7.33
C GLY A 48 4.13 -9.89 5.86
N LEU A 49 3.09 -10.02 5.05
CA LEU A 49 3.22 -10.38 3.64
C LEU A 49 4.08 -9.38 2.85
N ASP A 50 3.87 -8.07 3.03
CA ASP A 50 4.65 -7.03 2.36
C ASP A 50 6.14 -7.15 2.70
N VAL A 51 6.43 -7.47 3.96
CA VAL A 51 7.79 -7.61 4.48
C VAL A 51 8.46 -8.87 3.92
N ASP A 52 7.75 -9.99 3.95
CA ASP A 52 8.27 -11.26 3.42
C ASP A 52 8.53 -11.19 1.91
N VAL A 53 7.60 -10.58 1.15
CA VAL A 53 7.78 -10.36 -0.29
C VAL A 53 9.00 -9.49 -0.55
N ALA A 54 9.11 -8.31 0.09
CA ALA A 54 10.23 -7.42 -0.14
C ALA A 54 11.57 -8.06 0.26
N ASN A 55 11.63 -8.83 1.34
CA ASN A 55 12.83 -9.58 1.73
C ASN A 55 13.22 -10.62 0.66
N ALA A 56 12.25 -11.35 0.09
CA ALA A 56 12.50 -12.29 -1.00
C ALA A 56 13.01 -11.58 -2.27
N LEU A 57 12.51 -10.36 -2.57
CA LEU A 57 13.05 -9.55 -3.67
C LEU A 57 14.50 -9.15 -3.41
N CYS A 58 14.84 -8.76 -2.18
CA CYS A 58 16.23 -8.46 -1.81
C CYS A 58 17.14 -9.68 -1.94
N GLU A 59 16.68 -10.87 -1.51
CA GLU A 59 17.44 -12.13 -1.66
C GLU A 59 17.73 -12.43 -3.15
N GLU A 60 16.72 -12.33 -4.01
CA GLU A 60 16.86 -12.52 -5.46
C GLU A 60 17.84 -11.53 -6.09
N MET A 61 17.81 -10.27 -5.62
CA MET A 61 18.71 -9.20 -6.07
C MET A 61 20.11 -9.27 -5.44
N LYS A 62 20.35 -10.16 -4.48
CA LYS A 62 21.57 -10.20 -3.63
C LYS A 62 21.81 -8.88 -2.92
N ALA A 63 20.76 -8.21 -2.49
CA ALA A 63 20.75 -6.94 -1.77
C ALA A 63 20.35 -7.14 -0.31
N LYS A 64 20.67 -6.17 0.55
CA LYS A 64 20.22 -6.12 1.93
C LYS A 64 18.96 -5.26 2.03
N CYS A 65 17.87 -5.81 2.55
CA CYS A 65 16.71 -5.04 2.98
C CYS A 65 16.97 -4.38 4.35
N VAL A 66 16.64 -3.12 4.47
CA VAL A 66 16.63 -2.36 5.74
C VAL A 66 15.26 -1.74 5.91
N TRP A 67 14.62 -1.98 7.06
CA TRP A 67 13.27 -1.53 7.31
C TRP A 67 13.22 -0.21 8.08
N VAL A 68 12.34 0.70 7.65
CA VAL A 68 12.08 1.99 8.29
C VAL A 68 10.59 2.06 8.60
N LYS A 69 10.26 2.27 9.87
CA LYS A 69 8.87 2.53 10.26
C LYS A 69 8.51 3.98 9.93
N GLN A 70 7.40 4.15 9.25
CA GLN A 70 6.89 5.45 8.85
C GLN A 70 5.36 5.44 8.90
N GLU A 71 4.78 6.40 9.61
CA GLU A 71 3.32 6.58 9.61
C GLU A 71 2.79 6.81 8.18
N TRP A 72 1.63 6.24 7.88
CA TRP A 72 1.04 6.20 6.55
C TRP A 72 0.96 7.58 5.87
N ASP A 73 0.41 8.57 6.54
CA ASP A 73 0.21 9.93 5.99
C ASP A 73 1.50 10.58 5.48
N GLY A 74 2.63 10.20 6.06
CA GLY A 74 3.96 10.75 5.73
C GLY A 74 4.75 9.96 4.70
N MET A 75 4.29 8.79 4.22
CA MET A 75 5.12 7.88 3.43
C MET A 75 5.59 8.48 2.11
N ILE A 76 4.70 8.97 1.26
CA ILE A 76 5.09 9.54 -0.04
C ILE A 76 5.97 10.80 0.14
N PRO A 77 5.64 11.78 0.99
CA PRO A 77 6.55 12.89 1.29
C PRO A 77 7.93 12.46 1.78
N ALA A 78 8.01 11.46 2.66
CA ALA A 78 9.27 10.96 3.18
C ALA A 78 10.12 10.21 2.13
N LEU A 79 9.46 9.44 1.22
CA LEU A 79 10.10 8.83 0.06
C LEU A 79 10.72 9.89 -0.86
N LEU A 80 9.96 10.94 -1.18
CA LEU A 80 10.41 12.04 -2.02
C LEU A 80 11.57 12.82 -1.38
N SER A 81 11.58 12.92 -0.04
CA SER A 81 12.67 13.50 0.76
C SER A 81 13.82 12.52 1.04
N ARG A 82 13.86 11.36 0.38
CA ARG A 82 14.95 10.37 0.42
C ARG A 82 15.22 9.77 1.81
N LYS A 83 14.23 9.74 2.71
CA LYS A 83 14.37 9.08 4.01
C LYS A 83 14.54 7.57 3.86
N PHE A 84 13.98 6.99 2.80
CA PHE A 84 14.09 5.59 2.39
C PHE A 84 14.02 5.51 0.85
N ASP A 85 14.14 4.31 0.29
CA ASP A 85 14.27 4.10 -1.16
C ASP A 85 12.99 3.57 -1.80
N ALA A 86 12.18 2.82 -1.05
CA ALA A 86 10.93 2.22 -1.51
C ALA A 86 9.90 2.15 -0.39
N ILE A 87 8.62 2.06 -0.74
CA ILE A 87 7.50 1.83 0.18
C ILE A 87 6.92 0.44 -0.11
N SER A 88 6.92 -0.44 0.90
CA SER A 88 6.24 -1.74 0.91
C SER A 88 5.27 -1.77 2.08
N ALA A 89 4.05 -1.30 1.85
CA ALA A 89 3.06 -0.99 2.88
C ALA A 89 1.63 -1.02 2.35
N SER A 90 1.26 -2.04 1.60
CA SER A 90 -0.10 -2.20 1.05
C SER A 90 -0.57 -1.01 0.19
N MET A 91 0.37 -0.35 -0.50
CA MET A 91 0.07 0.88 -1.25
C MET A 91 -0.53 0.55 -2.62
N SER A 92 -1.81 0.84 -2.80
CA SER A 92 -2.52 0.67 -4.08
C SER A 92 -1.92 1.55 -5.18
N ILE A 93 -1.76 0.97 -6.36
CA ILE A 93 -1.34 1.63 -7.58
C ILE A 93 -2.51 2.43 -8.13
N THR A 94 -2.50 3.75 -7.99
CA THR A 94 -3.54 4.64 -8.50
C THR A 94 -2.95 5.72 -9.40
N GLU A 95 -3.72 6.22 -10.35
CA GLU A 95 -3.29 7.31 -11.23
C GLU A 95 -2.92 8.58 -10.45
N GLU A 96 -3.62 8.86 -9.34
CA GLU A 96 -3.27 10.01 -8.50
C GLU A 96 -1.89 9.87 -7.86
N ARG A 97 -1.55 8.67 -7.34
CA ARG A 97 -0.24 8.38 -6.78
C ARG A 97 0.85 8.35 -7.85
N LYS A 98 0.54 7.81 -9.05
CA LYS A 98 1.47 7.79 -10.22
C LYS A 98 1.88 9.20 -10.67
N LYS A 99 1.11 10.24 -10.38
CA LYS A 99 1.55 11.62 -10.64
C LYS A 99 2.81 12.00 -9.86
N ARG A 100 3.00 11.47 -8.67
CA ARG A 100 4.07 11.84 -7.72
C ARG A 100 5.19 10.80 -7.61
N VAL A 101 4.85 9.53 -7.66
CA VAL A 101 5.77 8.38 -7.48
C VAL A 101 5.59 7.39 -8.63
N ASP A 102 6.47 6.41 -8.72
CA ASP A 102 6.34 5.28 -9.62
C ASP A 102 6.09 4.00 -8.80
N PHE A 103 5.71 2.92 -9.46
CA PHE A 103 5.40 1.64 -8.83
C PHE A 103 6.05 0.48 -9.57
N THR A 104 6.34 -0.59 -8.85
CA THR A 104 6.56 -1.90 -9.46
C THR A 104 5.27 -2.41 -10.10
N ASP A 105 5.35 -3.53 -10.79
CA ASP A 105 4.19 -4.34 -11.10
C ASP A 105 3.47 -4.72 -9.79
N LYS A 106 2.15 -4.96 -9.87
CA LYS A 106 1.38 -5.38 -8.70
C LYS A 106 1.90 -6.73 -8.19
N TYR A 107 1.82 -6.95 -6.88
CA TYR A 107 2.11 -8.24 -6.28
C TYR A 107 0.92 -8.84 -5.52
N TYR A 108 -0.15 -8.10 -5.32
CA TYR A 108 -1.50 -8.58 -4.99
C TYR A 108 -2.56 -7.52 -5.30
N ALA A 109 -3.83 -7.90 -5.15
CA ALA A 109 -4.97 -6.99 -5.22
C ALA A 109 -5.84 -7.17 -3.97
N THR A 110 -6.43 -6.07 -3.51
CA THR A 110 -7.41 -6.10 -2.42
C THR A 110 -8.61 -5.25 -2.81
N PRO A 111 -9.82 -5.81 -2.80
CA PRO A 111 -11.05 -5.03 -2.95
C PRO A 111 -11.30 -4.21 -1.69
N LEU A 112 -12.18 -3.25 -1.76
CA LEU A 112 -12.72 -2.58 -0.58
C LEU A 112 -13.87 -3.38 0.02
N ALA A 113 -14.16 -3.15 1.30
CA ALA A 113 -15.34 -3.70 1.96
C ALA A 113 -15.90 -2.72 3.01
N LEU A 114 -17.22 -2.72 3.14
CA LEU A 114 -17.91 -2.05 4.24
C LEU A 114 -18.02 -3.03 5.40
N VAL A 115 -17.38 -2.72 6.51
CA VAL A 115 -17.48 -3.49 7.75
C VAL A 115 -18.54 -2.84 8.63
N ALA A 116 -19.59 -3.57 8.92
CA ALA A 116 -20.68 -3.10 9.75
C ALA A 116 -21.19 -4.20 10.69
N ARG A 117 -21.97 -3.82 11.70
CA ARG A 117 -22.60 -4.80 12.60
C ARG A 117 -23.55 -5.72 11.81
N LYS A 118 -23.53 -6.99 12.10
CA LYS A 118 -24.43 -7.99 11.51
C LYS A 118 -25.88 -7.55 11.62
N GLY A 119 -26.64 -7.66 10.53
CA GLY A 119 -28.03 -7.25 10.48
C GLY A 119 -28.27 -5.73 10.49
N SER A 120 -27.24 -4.90 10.30
CA SER A 120 -27.39 -3.44 10.25
C SER A 120 -28.19 -2.93 9.06
N GLY A 121 -28.32 -3.74 8.00
CA GLY A 121 -28.93 -3.35 6.73
C GLY A 121 -28.10 -2.37 5.89
N LEU A 122 -26.86 -2.07 6.30
CA LEU A 122 -25.95 -1.20 5.55
C LEU A 122 -25.38 -1.97 4.36
N LEU A 123 -25.23 -1.29 3.25
CA LEU A 123 -24.49 -1.76 2.07
C LEU A 123 -23.62 -0.60 1.54
N PRO A 124 -22.58 -0.84 0.72
CA PRO A 124 -21.76 0.21 0.15
C PRO A 124 -22.48 0.94 -1.00
N GLU A 125 -23.69 1.38 -0.74
CA GLU A 125 -24.61 2.12 -1.61
C GLU A 125 -24.98 3.44 -0.97
N LEU A 126 -24.92 4.51 -1.75
CA LEU A 126 -25.09 5.86 -1.22
C LEU A 126 -26.37 6.02 -0.40
N ASP A 127 -27.50 5.49 -0.89
CA ASP A 127 -28.79 5.64 -0.23
C ASP A 127 -28.86 4.92 1.12
N LEU A 128 -28.07 3.85 1.29
CA LEU A 128 -28.02 3.05 2.51
C LEU A 128 -26.97 3.54 3.52
N VAL A 129 -25.95 4.27 3.07
CA VAL A 129 -24.93 4.89 3.95
C VAL A 129 -25.18 6.37 4.20
N LYS A 130 -26.16 6.98 3.56
CA LYS A 130 -26.55 8.39 3.77
C LYS A 130 -26.97 8.62 5.21
N GLY A 131 -26.48 9.71 5.80
CA GLY A 131 -26.71 10.03 7.22
C GLY A 131 -25.87 9.22 8.20
N LYS A 132 -25.00 8.31 7.73
CA LYS A 132 -24.14 7.47 8.55
C LYS A 132 -22.74 8.08 8.73
N ARG A 133 -22.08 7.67 9.80
CA ARG A 133 -20.68 7.96 10.11
C ARG A 133 -19.84 6.78 9.64
N ILE A 134 -19.02 6.99 8.61
CA ILE A 134 -18.19 5.95 8.02
C ILE A 134 -16.72 6.24 8.33
N GLY A 135 -16.08 5.33 9.07
CA GLY A 135 -14.68 5.42 9.43
C GLY A 135 -13.77 4.93 8.30
N VAL A 136 -12.69 5.68 8.05
CA VAL A 136 -11.65 5.36 7.07
C VAL A 136 -10.29 5.70 7.62
N GLN A 137 -9.25 4.99 7.20
CA GLN A 137 -7.89 5.47 7.42
C GLN A 137 -7.58 6.57 6.40
N ARG A 138 -7.10 7.72 6.89
CA ARG A 138 -6.80 8.91 6.08
C ARG A 138 -5.78 8.60 4.99
N GLY A 139 -5.99 9.16 3.79
CA GLY A 139 -5.07 9.04 2.66
C GLY A 139 -5.02 7.67 2.00
N THR A 140 -5.88 6.73 2.39
CA THR A 140 -6.06 5.45 1.69
C THR A 140 -6.98 5.59 0.48
N VAL A 141 -7.09 4.54 -0.33
CA VAL A 141 -8.09 4.49 -1.41
C VAL A 141 -9.51 4.45 -0.87
N ALA A 142 -9.72 3.90 0.33
CA ALA A 142 -11.01 3.93 1.03
C ALA A 142 -11.41 5.38 1.39
N ASP A 143 -10.49 6.18 1.92
CA ASP A 143 -10.74 7.62 2.16
C ASP A 143 -11.01 8.37 0.86
N SER A 144 -10.20 8.14 -0.17
CA SER A 144 -10.39 8.79 -1.48
C SER A 144 -11.75 8.44 -2.09
N PHE A 145 -12.17 7.18 -1.98
CA PHE A 145 -13.48 6.72 -2.44
C PHE A 145 -14.62 7.39 -1.65
N ALA A 146 -14.57 7.30 -0.31
CA ALA A 146 -15.60 7.88 0.54
C ALA A 146 -15.71 9.41 0.36
N THR A 147 -14.57 10.10 0.21
CA THR A 147 -14.52 11.53 -0.07
C THR A 147 -15.18 11.87 -1.40
N ARG A 148 -14.86 11.16 -2.46
CA ARG A 148 -15.32 11.47 -3.81
C ARG A 148 -16.80 11.10 -4.04
N PHE A 149 -17.24 9.97 -3.50
CA PHE A 149 -18.55 9.43 -3.83
C PHE A 149 -19.61 9.61 -2.75
N TRP A 150 -19.22 9.85 -1.50
CA TRP A 150 -20.13 9.86 -0.36
C TRP A 150 -20.17 11.17 0.46
N ALA A 151 -19.03 11.84 0.70
CA ALA A 151 -18.92 12.94 1.68
C ALA A 151 -19.90 14.09 1.39
N ASP A 152 -19.93 14.60 0.16
CA ASP A 152 -20.81 15.72 -0.22
C ASP A 152 -22.27 15.31 -0.45
N LYS A 153 -22.60 14.04 -0.20
CA LYS A 153 -23.93 13.46 -0.42
C LYS A 153 -24.60 13.02 0.87
N GLY A 154 -24.13 13.54 2.00
CA GLY A 154 -24.76 13.36 3.31
C GLY A 154 -24.20 12.19 4.12
N VAL A 155 -23.02 11.65 3.76
CA VAL A 155 -22.27 10.70 4.60
C VAL A 155 -21.21 11.45 5.41
N THR A 156 -21.13 11.19 6.71
CA THR A 156 -20.05 11.73 7.55
C THR A 156 -18.83 10.82 7.47
N VAL A 157 -17.80 11.24 6.75
CA VAL A 157 -16.53 10.50 6.65
C VAL A 157 -15.64 10.86 7.83
N VAL A 158 -15.40 9.88 8.73
CA VAL A 158 -14.56 10.03 9.91
C VAL A 158 -13.18 9.46 9.61
N ARG A 159 -12.13 10.30 9.71
CA ARG A 159 -10.77 9.95 9.30
C ARG A 159 -9.88 9.67 10.48
N TYR A 160 -9.23 8.51 10.47
CA TYR A 160 -8.31 8.05 11.50
C TYR A 160 -6.88 8.03 10.96
N ALA A 161 -5.89 8.12 11.84
CA ALA A 161 -4.48 7.97 11.46
C ALA A 161 -4.17 6.51 11.10
N ARG A 162 -4.77 5.55 11.81
CA ARG A 162 -4.61 4.11 11.60
C ARG A 162 -5.96 3.42 11.43
N GLN A 163 -5.97 2.35 10.64
CA GLN A 163 -7.21 1.58 10.41
C GLN A 163 -7.77 0.96 11.70
N GLU A 164 -6.90 0.53 12.61
CA GLU A 164 -7.29 -0.04 13.90
C GLU A 164 -8.14 0.93 14.73
N GLU A 165 -7.84 2.23 14.71
CA GLU A 165 -8.60 3.26 15.42
C GLU A 165 -10.06 3.33 14.92
N ALA A 166 -10.27 3.14 13.61
CA ALA A 166 -11.62 3.06 13.04
C ALA A 166 -12.38 1.82 13.56
N TYR A 167 -11.69 0.68 13.72
CA TYR A 167 -12.32 -0.53 14.28
C TYR A 167 -12.64 -0.38 15.78
N LEU A 168 -11.81 0.30 16.55
CA LEU A 168 -12.10 0.63 17.95
C LEU A 168 -13.35 1.52 18.06
N ASP A 169 -13.47 2.52 17.21
CA ASP A 169 -14.63 3.41 17.19
C ASP A 169 -15.89 2.73 16.65
N LEU A 170 -15.76 1.81 15.72
CA LEU A 170 -16.84 0.94 15.25
C LEU A 170 -17.36 0.06 16.40
N SER A 171 -16.47 -0.61 17.12
CA SER A 171 -16.81 -1.46 18.27
C SER A 171 -17.48 -0.68 19.40
N ALA A 172 -17.07 0.57 19.61
CA ALA A 172 -17.64 1.47 20.59
C ALA A 172 -18.94 2.18 20.14
N GLY A 173 -19.41 1.94 18.89
CA GLY A 173 -20.61 2.57 18.33
C GLY A 173 -20.45 4.05 18.03
N ARG A 174 -19.23 4.57 17.98
CA ARG A 174 -18.94 5.97 17.62
C ARG A 174 -19.01 6.23 16.12
N ILE A 175 -18.86 5.19 15.29
CA ILE A 175 -19.17 5.17 13.87
C ILE A 175 -20.11 4.02 13.54
N ASP A 176 -20.78 4.11 12.40
CA ASP A 176 -21.81 3.15 12.00
C ASP A 176 -21.25 2.02 11.15
N ALA A 177 -20.16 2.27 10.40
CA ALA A 177 -19.40 1.29 9.64
C ALA A 177 -17.96 1.78 9.41
N ALA A 178 -17.06 0.84 9.07
CA ALA A 178 -15.72 1.14 8.58
C ALA A 178 -15.61 0.76 7.10
N TRP A 179 -14.97 1.59 6.30
CA TRP A 179 -14.70 1.35 4.89
C TRP A 179 -13.21 1.18 4.70
N ALA A 180 -12.76 0.00 4.26
CA ALA A 180 -11.36 -0.39 4.28
C ALA A 180 -11.03 -1.45 3.21
N ASP A 181 -9.75 -1.73 3.02
CA ASP A 181 -9.28 -2.90 2.29
C ASP A 181 -9.83 -4.18 2.92
N ALA A 182 -10.49 -5.00 2.13
CA ALA A 182 -11.19 -6.19 2.61
C ALA A 182 -10.26 -7.19 3.30
N LEU A 183 -9.06 -7.43 2.74
CA LEU A 183 -8.12 -8.39 3.31
C LEU A 183 -7.57 -7.94 4.68
N VAL A 184 -7.41 -6.62 4.86
CA VAL A 184 -7.03 -6.04 6.15
C VAL A 184 -8.17 -6.12 7.15
N ALA A 185 -9.39 -5.83 6.71
CA ALA A 185 -10.55 -5.93 7.58
C ALA A 185 -10.83 -7.38 8.01
N ASP A 186 -10.62 -8.35 7.11
CA ASP A 186 -10.76 -9.77 7.42
C ASP A 186 -9.75 -10.20 8.50
N GLY A 187 -8.46 -10.04 8.24
CA GLY A 187 -7.39 -10.48 9.13
C GLY A 187 -7.24 -9.64 10.39
N GLY A 188 -7.37 -8.31 10.26
CA GLY A 188 -7.12 -7.36 11.34
C GLY A 188 -8.31 -7.13 12.28
N PHE A 189 -9.54 -7.47 11.85
CA PHE A 189 -10.73 -7.22 12.65
C PHE A 189 -11.73 -8.36 12.64
N LEU A 190 -12.28 -8.79 11.50
CA LEU A 190 -13.39 -9.76 11.47
C LEU A 190 -13.03 -11.13 12.04
N LYS A 191 -11.79 -11.58 11.86
CA LYS A 191 -11.26 -12.83 12.45
C LYS A 191 -10.79 -12.67 13.90
N GLN A 192 -10.83 -11.47 14.45
CA GLN A 192 -10.51 -11.20 15.85
C GLN A 192 -11.76 -11.30 16.73
N PRO A 193 -11.62 -11.54 18.03
CA PRO A 193 -12.78 -11.60 18.95
C PRO A 193 -13.66 -10.34 18.89
N ALA A 194 -13.08 -9.16 18.70
CA ALA A 194 -13.82 -7.91 18.58
C ALA A 194 -14.68 -7.81 17.31
N GLY A 195 -14.36 -8.59 16.28
CA GLY A 195 -15.08 -8.64 15.01
C GLY A 195 -16.27 -9.60 14.98
N ALA A 196 -16.50 -10.40 16.03
CA ALA A 196 -17.49 -11.50 16.03
C ALA A 196 -18.92 -11.06 15.67
N ASP A 197 -19.30 -9.83 16.04
CA ASP A 197 -20.62 -9.24 15.76
C ASP A 197 -20.68 -8.46 14.44
N TYR A 198 -19.62 -8.48 13.63
CA TYR A 198 -19.49 -7.68 12.42
C TYR A 198 -19.35 -8.57 11.19
N GLU A 199 -19.58 -7.99 10.01
CA GLU A 199 -19.53 -8.67 8.72
C GLU A 199 -19.11 -7.71 7.61
N PHE A 200 -18.78 -8.27 6.43
CA PHE A 200 -18.72 -7.51 5.20
C PHE A 200 -20.15 -7.22 4.71
N ALA A 201 -20.64 -6.05 5.03
CA ALA A 201 -21.94 -5.56 4.62
C ALA A 201 -21.95 -5.30 3.10
N GLY A 202 -22.61 -6.17 2.34
CA GLY A 202 -22.64 -6.12 0.87
C GLY A 202 -21.48 -6.82 0.16
N GLY A 203 -20.63 -7.55 0.89
CA GLY A 203 -19.53 -8.34 0.32
C GLY A 203 -18.32 -7.50 -0.11
N LEU A 204 -17.57 -8.01 -1.09
CA LEU A 204 -16.37 -7.39 -1.61
C LEU A 204 -16.69 -6.37 -2.70
N TYR A 205 -16.03 -5.22 -2.67
CA TYR A 205 -16.30 -4.10 -3.57
C TYR A 205 -15.12 -3.83 -4.49
N HIS A 206 -15.31 -4.09 -5.78
CA HIS A 206 -14.30 -3.92 -6.83
C HIS A 206 -14.50 -2.66 -7.68
N GLY A 207 -15.46 -1.79 -7.33
CA GLY A 207 -15.89 -0.66 -8.15
C GLY A 207 -16.89 -1.08 -9.24
N ARG A 208 -17.97 -0.29 -9.40
CA ARG A 208 -19.07 -0.56 -10.32
C ARG A 208 -18.84 -0.02 -11.72
N ASN A 209 -18.01 1.00 -11.84
CA ASN A 209 -17.72 1.71 -13.07
C ASN A 209 -16.25 2.11 -13.15
N ALA A 210 -15.81 2.64 -14.29
CA ALA A 210 -14.42 3.01 -14.52
C ALA A 210 -13.91 4.07 -13.54
N ASP A 211 -14.77 5.00 -13.11
CA ASP A 211 -14.41 6.07 -12.18
C ASP A 211 -14.09 5.52 -10.78
N GLU A 212 -14.95 4.63 -10.25
CA GLU A 212 -14.75 3.96 -8.96
C GLU A 212 -13.52 3.03 -9.00
N LYS A 213 -13.36 2.25 -10.09
CA LYS A 213 -12.19 1.39 -10.30
C LYS A 213 -10.90 2.21 -10.36
N GLY A 214 -10.92 3.37 -11.01
CA GLY A 214 -9.79 4.28 -11.08
C GLY A 214 -9.35 4.83 -9.70
N VAL A 215 -10.29 5.02 -8.77
CA VAL A 215 -9.98 5.41 -7.39
C VAL A 215 -9.43 4.24 -6.58
N ILE A 216 -9.98 3.03 -6.72
CA ILE A 216 -9.51 1.83 -6.03
C ILE A 216 -8.10 1.45 -6.50
N GLY A 217 -7.85 1.56 -7.82
CA GLY A 217 -6.55 1.27 -8.43
C GLY A 217 -6.42 -0.15 -8.99
N GLU A 218 -5.21 -0.46 -9.47
CA GLU A 218 -4.91 -1.68 -10.23
C GLU A 218 -4.44 -2.86 -9.36
N GLY A 219 -4.32 -2.65 -8.06
CA GLY A 219 -3.73 -3.56 -7.08
C GLY A 219 -2.63 -2.87 -6.30
N VAL A 220 -1.84 -3.64 -5.55
CA VAL A 220 -0.79 -3.15 -4.65
C VAL A 220 0.59 -3.36 -5.27
N GLY A 221 1.41 -2.33 -5.24
CA GLY A 221 2.80 -2.35 -5.71
C GLY A 221 3.75 -1.66 -4.74
N ILE A 222 5.03 -1.88 -4.94
CA ILE A 222 6.09 -1.17 -4.22
C ILE A 222 6.25 0.22 -4.84
N ALA A 223 6.08 1.28 -4.05
CA ALA A 223 6.23 2.64 -4.56
C ALA A 223 7.67 3.13 -4.47
N LEU A 224 8.12 3.84 -5.51
CA LEU A 224 9.47 4.36 -5.65
C LEU A 224 9.44 5.81 -6.19
N ARG A 225 10.57 6.52 -6.07
CA ARG A 225 10.73 7.79 -6.80
C ARG A 225 10.84 7.54 -8.30
N LYS A 226 10.26 8.40 -9.10
CA LYS A 226 10.32 8.31 -10.59
C LYS A 226 11.73 8.26 -11.16
N GLN A 227 12.70 8.91 -10.49
CA GLN A 227 14.10 8.88 -10.90
C GLN A 227 14.84 7.59 -10.54
N ASP A 228 14.29 6.71 -9.73
CA ASP A 228 14.89 5.44 -9.35
C ASP A 228 14.40 4.29 -10.27
N ALA A 229 14.25 4.54 -11.57
CA ALA A 229 13.74 3.58 -12.56
C ALA A 229 14.56 2.28 -12.60
N GLU A 230 15.89 2.36 -12.43
CA GLU A 230 16.75 1.18 -12.33
C GLU A 230 16.34 0.27 -11.17
N LEU A 231 16.02 0.83 -9.99
CA LEU A 231 15.55 0.05 -8.85
C LEU A 231 14.20 -0.61 -9.16
N LYS A 232 13.27 0.12 -9.80
CA LYS A 232 11.99 -0.43 -10.24
C LYS A 232 12.20 -1.66 -11.14
N ASP A 233 13.05 -1.53 -12.16
CA ASP A 233 13.32 -2.63 -13.08
C ASP A 233 13.94 -3.85 -12.39
N LYS A 234 14.85 -3.63 -11.44
CA LYS A 234 15.44 -4.70 -10.62
C LYS A 234 14.38 -5.39 -9.75
N LEU A 235 13.53 -4.63 -9.08
CA LEU A 235 12.43 -5.17 -8.26
C LEU A 235 11.41 -5.94 -9.11
N ASN A 236 11.04 -5.45 -10.29
CA ASN A 236 10.14 -6.16 -11.20
C ASN A 236 10.73 -7.48 -11.71
N LYS A 237 12.02 -7.49 -12.06
CA LYS A 237 12.73 -8.73 -12.43
C LYS A 237 12.75 -9.73 -11.28
N ALA A 238 13.05 -9.27 -10.07
CA ALA A 238 13.02 -10.11 -8.88
C ALA A 238 11.60 -10.62 -8.58
N LEU A 239 10.57 -9.78 -8.72
CA LEU A 239 9.17 -10.17 -8.53
C LEU A 239 8.77 -11.27 -9.54
N ALA A 240 9.12 -11.09 -10.81
CA ALA A 240 8.89 -12.11 -11.84
C ALA A 240 9.60 -13.44 -11.51
N ALA A 241 10.85 -13.36 -11.02
CA ALA A 241 11.64 -14.55 -10.65
C ALA A 241 11.02 -15.30 -9.46
N ILE A 242 10.66 -14.61 -8.36
CA ILE A 242 10.06 -15.27 -7.19
C ILE A 242 8.66 -15.81 -7.47
N ARG A 243 7.95 -15.27 -8.45
CA ARG A 243 6.68 -15.83 -8.94
C ARG A 243 6.91 -17.08 -9.77
N ALA A 244 7.89 -17.05 -10.69
CA ALA A 244 8.19 -18.18 -11.57
C ALA A 244 8.76 -19.40 -10.81
N ASN A 245 9.54 -19.19 -9.76
CA ASN A 245 10.14 -20.27 -8.96
C ASN A 245 9.27 -20.75 -7.80
N GLY A 246 8.07 -20.18 -7.61
CA GLY A 246 7.11 -20.57 -6.57
C GLY A 246 7.35 -19.93 -5.19
N LYS A 247 8.40 -19.13 -5.01
CA LYS A 247 8.70 -18.47 -3.72
C LYS A 247 7.60 -17.51 -3.28
N TYR A 248 7.01 -16.79 -4.23
CA TYR A 248 5.86 -15.92 -3.96
C TYR A 248 4.68 -16.71 -3.37
N ASP A 249 4.37 -17.87 -3.93
CA ASP A 249 3.27 -18.72 -3.45
C ASP A 249 3.55 -19.33 -2.08
N GLU A 250 4.79 -19.68 -1.76
CA GLU A 250 5.18 -20.09 -0.42
C GLU A 250 4.91 -18.99 0.60
N ILE A 251 5.29 -17.75 0.27
CA ILE A 251 5.06 -16.58 1.13
C ILE A 251 3.58 -16.32 1.29
N ARG A 252 2.84 -16.23 0.18
CA ARG A 252 1.40 -15.98 0.20
C ARG A 252 0.64 -16.98 1.07
N LYS A 253 0.95 -18.28 0.96
CA LYS A 253 0.30 -19.37 1.73
C LYS A 253 0.45 -19.27 3.24
N LYS A 254 1.42 -18.51 3.74
CA LYS A 254 1.55 -18.23 5.18
C LYS A 254 0.43 -17.32 5.70
N TYR A 255 -0.17 -16.52 4.81
CA TYR A 255 -1.15 -15.48 5.15
C TYR A 255 -2.53 -15.74 4.56
N PHE A 256 -2.58 -16.33 3.36
CA PHE A 256 -3.81 -16.54 2.60
C PHE A 256 -3.81 -17.92 1.94
N GLU A 257 -4.88 -18.70 2.16
CA GLU A 257 -5.05 -20.02 1.53
C GLU A 257 -5.42 -19.91 0.03
N TYR A 258 -5.99 -18.77 -0.38
CA TYR A 258 -6.44 -18.50 -1.74
C TYR A 258 -5.51 -17.50 -2.47
N ASP A 259 -5.65 -17.43 -3.78
CA ASP A 259 -4.91 -16.47 -4.60
C ASP A 259 -5.41 -15.04 -4.33
N ILE A 260 -4.47 -14.15 -4.04
CA ILE A 260 -4.72 -12.71 -3.82
C ILE A 260 -4.13 -11.84 -4.92
N TYR A 261 -3.49 -12.44 -5.93
CA TYR A 261 -2.90 -11.68 -7.02
C TYR A 261 -3.99 -11.00 -7.86
N GLY A 262 -5.14 -11.68 -8.03
CA GLY A 262 -6.24 -11.24 -8.85
C GLY A 262 -5.94 -11.36 -10.35
N GLU A 263 -6.97 -11.17 -11.18
CA GLU A 263 -6.87 -11.13 -12.64
C GLU A 263 -6.13 -9.89 -13.14
#